data_ec735c001820322ccefe17d75f136967
#
_entry.id   ec735c001820322ccefe17d75f136967
#
_cell.length_a   1.000
_cell.length_b   1.000
_cell.length_c   1.000
_cell.angle_alpha   90.00
_cell.angle_beta   90.00
_cell.angle_gamma   90.00
#
_symmetry.space_group_name_H-M   'P 1'
#
loop_
_entity.id
_entity.type
_entity.pdbx_description
1 polymer ?
#
loop_
_entity_poly.entity_id
_entity_poly.type
_entity_poly.pdbx_seq_one_letter_code
_entity_poly.pdbx_strand_id
1 'polypeptide(L)'
;IANCLVGSEMCIRDSLMTAVNVLKEFEFEEDIGTTRVIKEPAGVCGFITPWNWPINQIACKVAPALAAGCTMVLKPSEVAPFNAIMFAEVLDAAGVPAGVFNLVNGDGPTVGAALSSHPDVDMMSFTGSTRAGVEVAKAAAPTVKRVAQELGGKSANIILDDADFAKAISRDVFGLVTNSGQSCNAPTRMLVPNARMDEAAAIAKA
;
A
#
# COMPACT_ATOMS: atom_id res chain seq x y z
N ILE A 1 3.98 18.44 12.66
CA ILE A 1 3.14 17.30 13.07
C ILE A 1 1.73 17.45 12.47
N ALA A 2 1.06 18.62 12.60
CA ALA A 2 -0.29 18.83 12.07
C ALA A 2 -0.40 18.62 10.54
N ASN A 3 0.57 19.10 9.75
CA ASN A 3 0.56 18.95 8.29
C ASN A 3 0.79 17.51 7.81
N CYS A 4 1.49 16.67 8.58
CA CYS A 4 1.63 15.25 8.29
C CYS A 4 0.33 14.48 8.56
N LEU A 5 -0.43 14.86 9.59
CA LEU A 5 -1.72 14.25 9.90
C LEU A 5 -2.77 14.59 8.81
N VAL A 6 -2.88 15.84 8.40
CA VAL A 6 -3.82 16.28 7.36
C VAL A 6 -3.53 15.58 6.02
N GLY A 7 -2.28 15.43 5.63
CA GLY A 7 -1.92 14.72 4.41
C GLY A 7 -2.26 13.23 4.44
N SER A 8 -2.07 12.56 5.58
CA SER A 8 -2.42 11.14 5.73
C SER A 8 -3.93 10.92 5.80
N GLU A 9 -4.70 11.78 6.46
CA GLU A 9 -6.16 11.72 6.50
C GLU A 9 -6.79 11.87 5.12
N MET A 10 -6.32 12.81 4.30
CA MET A 10 -6.77 12.94 2.91
C MET A 10 -6.50 11.66 2.12
N CYS A 11 -5.30 11.09 2.20
CA CYS A 11 -4.96 9.86 1.49
C CYS A 11 -5.83 8.66 1.92
N ILE A 12 -6.18 8.55 3.20
CA ILE A 12 -7.05 7.48 3.72
C ILE A 12 -8.46 7.64 3.16
N ARG A 13 -9.03 8.84 3.31
CA ARG A 13 -10.35 9.17 2.77
C ARG A 13 -10.41 8.94 1.26
N ASP A 14 -9.41 9.41 0.53
CA ASP A 14 -9.35 9.29 -0.92
C ASP A 14 -9.25 7.82 -1.35
N SER A 15 -8.51 6.98 -0.65
CA SER A 15 -8.43 5.54 -0.93
C SER A 15 -9.77 4.85 -0.72
N LEU A 16 -10.48 5.15 0.38
CA LEU A 16 -11.81 4.61 0.65
C LEU A 16 -12.83 5.12 -0.38
N MET A 17 -12.83 6.43 -0.67
CA MET A 17 -13.75 7.02 -1.65
C MET A 17 -13.48 6.54 -3.07
N THR A 18 -12.23 6.27 -3.42
CA THR A 18 -11.87 5.67 -4.72
C THR A 18 -12.49 4.29 -4.84
N ALA A 19 -12.37 3.44 -3.82
CA ALA A 19 -13.00 2.12 -3.83
C ALA A 19 -14.54 2.22 -3.96
N VAL A 20 -15.17 3.16 -3.25
CA VAL A 20 -16.62 3.42 -3.37
C VAL A 20 -17.01 3.87 -4.77
N ASN A 21 -16.23 4.77 -5.39
CA ASN A 21 -16.54 5.27 -6.72
C ASN A 21 -16.34 4.19 -7.79
N VAL A 22 -15.27 3.41 -7.69
CA VAL A 22 -15.04 2.27 -8.59
C VAL A 22 -16.17 1.24 -8.44
N LEU A 23 -16.59 0.93 -7.21
CA LEU A 23 -17.64 -0.05 -6.94
C LEU A 23 -18.99 0.34 -7.58
N LYS A 24 -19.31 1.64 -7.65
CA LYS A 24 -20.57 2.11 -8.27
C LYS A 24 -20.65 1.83 -9.78
N GLU A 25 -19.50 1.74 -10.43
CA GLU A 25 -19.38 1.55 -11.88
C GLU A 25 -18.85 0.16 -12.25
N PHE A 26 -18.47 -0.65 -11.25
CA PHE A 26 -17.84 -1.94 -11.48
C PHE A 26 -18.87 -2.99 -11.85
N GLU A 27 -18.74 -3.56 -13.03
CA GLU A 27 -19.58 -4.65 -13.50
C GLU A 27 -19.00 -5.99 -13.04
N PHE A 28 -19.72 -6.68 -12.15
CA PHE A 28 -19.35 -8.03 -11.68
C PHE A 28 -19.69 -9.12 -12.69
N GLU A 29 -20.60 -8.84 -13.62
CA GLU A 29 -20.96 -9.75 -14.71
C GLU A 29 -20.76 -9.05 -16.06
N GLU A 30 -20.19 -9.75 -17.03
CA GLU A 30 -19.90 -9.24 -18.37
C GLU A 30 -20.14 -10.31 -19.42
N ASP A 31 -20.88 -9.99 -20.47
CA ASP A 31 -21.09 -10.90 -21.62
C ASP A 31 -20.07 -10.58 -22.73
N ILE A 32 -19.24 -11.56 -23.06
CA ILE A 32 -18.25 -11.49 -24.15
C ILE A 32 -18.66 -12.47 -25.23
N GLY A 33 -19.38 -12.02 -26.22
CA GLY A 33 -19.97 -12.89 -27.28
C GLY A 33 -20.95 -13.88 -26.66
N THR A 34 -20.63 -15.17 -26.68
CA THR A 34 -21.45 -16.25 -26.11
C THR A 34 -21.02 -16.67 -24.70
N THR A 35 -20.03 -16.00 -24.15
CA THR A 35 -19.45 -16.31 -22.82
C THR A 35 -19.87 -15.25 -21.82
N ARG A 36 -20.38 -15.68 -20.66
CA ARG A 36 -20.60 -14.82 -19.51
C ARG A 36 -19.43 -14.95 -18.54
N VAL A 37 -18.79 -13.83 -18.22
CA VAL A 37 -17.73 -13.72 -17.21
C VAL A 37 -18.36 -13.20 -15.92
N ILE A 38 -18.20 -13.95 -14.83
CA ILE A 38 -18.66 -13.57 -13.49
C ILE A 38 -17.43 -13.38 -12.62
N LYS A 39 -17.34 -12.21 -11.97
CA LYS A 39 -16.24 -11.84 -11.07
C LYS A 39 -16.70 -12.09 -9.63
N GLU A 40 -16.01 -12.96 -8.93
CA GLU A 40 -16.30 -13.36 -7.56
C GLU A 40 -15.23 -12.84 -6.58
N PRO A 41 -15.54 -12.71 -5.28
CA PRO A 41 -14.54 -12.41 -4.25
C PRO A 41 -13.36 -13.39 -4.31
N ALA A 42 -12.14 -12.90 -4.03
CA ALA A 42 -10.96 -13.76 -3.98
C ALA A 42 -11.00 -14.77 -2.83
N GLY A 43 -11.90 -14.60 -1.88
CA GLY A 43 -12.02 -15.40 -0.67
C GLY A 43 -11.43 -14.69 0.55
N VAL A 44 -10.66 -15.41 1.38
CA VAL A 44 -9.99 -14.89 2.56
C VAL A 44 -8.67 -14.23 2.18
N CYS A 45 -8.55 -12.93 2.43
CA CYS A 45 -7.36 -12.15 2.13
C CYS A 45 -6.49 -11.96 3.39
N GLY A 46 -5.22 -12.37 3.32
CA GLY A 46 -4.21 -12.08 4.35
C GLY A 46 -3.45 -10.80 4.01
N PHE A 47 -3.46 -9.81 4.90
CA PHE A 47 -2.78 -8.54 4.70
C PHE A 47 -1.65 -8.35 5.70
N ILE A 48 -0.47 -7.94 5.21
CA ILE A 48 0.66 -7.53 6.04
C ILE A 48 1.06 -6.12 5.63
N THR A 49 1.02 -5.18 6.58
CA THR A 49 1.26 -3.75 6.32
C THR A 49 2.46 -3.20 7.08
N PRO A 50 3.18 -2.23 6.52
CA PRO A 50 4.37 -1.63 7.12
C PRO A 50 4.02 -0.52 8.13
N TRP A 51 5.05 0.04 8.74
CA TRP A 51 4.98 1.07 9.77
C TRP A 51 5.08 2.51 9.26
N ASN A 52 5.58 2.73 8.05
CA ASN A 52 5.94 4.07 7.56
C ASN A 52 4.74 4.92 7.11
N TRP A 53 3.68 4.28 6.60
CA TRP A 53 2.40 4.91 6.23
C TRP A 53 1.24 4.02 6.72
N PRO A 54 1.08 3.81 8.05
CA PRO A 54 0.32 2.68 8.58
C PRO A 54 -1.14 2.66 8.12
N ILE A 55 -1.92 3.70 8.36
CA ILE A 55 -3.35 3.70 7.98
C ILE A 55 -3.54 3.75 6.46
N ASN A 56 -2.71 4.51 5.74
CA ASN A 56 -2.79 4.55 4.29
C ASN A 56 -2.62 3.15 3.68
N GLN A 57 -1.61 2.41 4.12
CA GLN A 57 -1.34 1.06 3.64
C GLN A 57 -2.43 0.05 4.02
N ILE A 58 -3.10 0.25 5.15
CA ILE A 58 -4.27 -0.51 5.55
C ILE A 58 -5.45 -0.17 4.63
N ALA A 59 -5.77 1.11 4.46
CA ALA A 59 -6.91 1.56 3.65
C ALA A 59 -6.81 1.10 2.19
N CYS A 60 -5.61 1.18 1.57
CA CYS A 60 -5.36 0.74 0.20
C CYS A 60 -5.61 -0.77 -0.02
N LYS A 61 -5.59 -1.60 1.03
CA LYS A 61 -5.87 -3.03 0.96
C LYS A 61 -7.29 -3.37 1.38
N VAL A 62 -7.73 -2.79 2.49
CA VAL A 62 -9.03 -3.09 3.10
C VAL A 62 -10.19 -2.55 2.26
N ALA A 63 -10.07 -1.33 1.72
CA ALA A 63 -11.14 -0.72 0.95
C ALA A 63 -11.53 -1.52 -0.31
N PRO A 64 -10.59 -1.91 -1.19
CA PRO A 64 -10.94 -2.74 -2.34
C PRO A 64 -11.38 -4.15 -1.94
N ALA A 65 -10.86 -4.72 -0.85
CA ALA A 65 -11.29 -6.03 -0.37
C ALA A 65 -12.74 -6.03 0.12
N LEU A 66 -13.16 -4.99 0.87
CA LEU A 66 -14.54 -4.79 1.26
C LEU A 66 -15.44 -4.60 0.03
N ALA A 67 -15.02 -3.76 -0.93
CA ALA A 67 -15.77 -3.52 -2.16
C ALA A 67 -15.95 -4.79 -3.00
N ALA A 68 -14.96 -5.68 -2.99
CA ALA A 68 -15.01 -6.96 -3.70
C ALA A 68 -15.72 -8.09 -2.91
N GLY A 69 -16.19 -7.82 -1.69
CA GLY A 69 -16.87 -8.82 -0.85
C GLY A 69 -15.95 -9.87 -0.21
N CYS A 70 -14.66 -9.59 -0.07
CA CYS A 70 -13.70 -10.48 0.57
C CYS A 70 -13.77 -10.39 2.10
N THR A 71 -13.49 -11.49 2.79
CA THR A 71 -13.13 -11.48 4.20
C THR A 71 -11.61 -11.33 4.34
N MET A 72 -11.13 -10.84 5.49
CA MET A 72 -9.72 -10.51 5.62
C MET A 72 -9.17 -10.67 7.03
N VAL A 73 -7.88 -10.98 7.09
CA VAL A 73 -7.06 -10.97 8.30
C VAL A 73 -5.90 -10.01 8.08
N LEU A 74 -5.83 -8.95 8.89
CA LEU A 74 -4.76 -7.95 8.84
C LEU A 74 -3.74 -8.19 9.95
N LYS A 75 -2.46 -8.27 9.59
CA LYS A 75 -1.32 -8.16 10.49
C LYS A 75 -0.57 -6.85 10.20
N PRO A 76 -0.72 -5.81 11.03
CA PRO A 76 0.07 -4.59 10.90
C PRO A 76 1.51 -4.83 11.36
N SER A 77 2.40 -3.89 11.03
CA SER A 77 3.73 -3.88 11.65
C SER A 77 3.64 -3.77 13.17
N GLU A 78 4.44 -4.53 13.87
CA GLU A 78 4.59 -4.49 15.33
C GLU A 78 5.10 -3.12 15.84
N VAL A 79 5.68 -2.32 14.95
CA VAL A 79 6.14 -0.95 15.26
C VAL A 79 4.99 0.07 15.31
N ALA A 80 3.89 -0.19 14.58
CA ALA A 80 2.76 0.73 14.47
C ALA A 80 1.39 0.01 14.62
N PRO A 81 1.13 -0.72 15.72
CA PRO A 81 -0.07 -1.53 15.88
C PRO A 81 -1.33 -0.68 16.17
N PHE A 82 -1.19 0.44 16.88
CA PHE A 82 -2.33 1.24 17.34
C PHE A 82 -3.19 1.79 16.20
N ASN A 83 -2.58 2.16 15.08
CA ASN A 83 -3.30 2.63 13.91
C ASN A 83 -4.28 1.57 13.37
N ALA A 84 -3.88 0.29 13.38
CA ALA A 84 -4.71 -0.81 12.95
C ALA A 84 -5.83 -1.13 13.95
N ILE A 85 -5.56 -1.00 15.25
CA ILE A 85 -6.56 -1.17 16.31
C ILE A 85 -7.66 -0.09 16.16
N MET A 86 -7.26 1.17 16.05
CA MET A 86 -8.22 2.28 15.81
C MET A 86 -9.01 2.08 14.51
N PHE A 87 -8.37 1.58 13.46
CA PHE A 87 -9.04 1.31 12.20
C PHE A 87 -10.08 0.18 12.33
N ALA A 88 -9.78 -0.86 13.11
CA ALA A 88 -10.72 -1.93 13.44
C ALA A 88 -11.94 -1.39 14.20
N GLU A 89 -11.73 -0.52 15.19
CA GLU A 89 -12.82 0.14 15.95
C GLU A 89 -13.70 0.99 15.02
N VAL A 90 -13.11 1.70 14.05
CA VAL A 90 -13.86 2.47 13.04
C VAL A 90 -14.73 1.56 12.17
N LEU A 91 -14.19 0.41 11.72
CA LEU A 91 -14.96 -0.54 10.92
C LEU A 91 -16.10 -1.16 11.70
N ASP A 92 -15.89 -1.51 12.97
CA ASP A 92 -16.94 -2.00 13.88
C ASP A 92 -18.04 -0.96 14.08
N ALA A 93 -17.65 0.28 14.40
CA ALA A 93 -18.60 1.40 14.55
C ALA A 93 -19.36 1.73 13.25
N ALA A 94 -18.76 1.48 12.09
CA ALA A 94 -19.40 1.63 10.78
C ALA A 94 -20.36 0.47 10.43
N GLY A 95 -20.44 -0.56 11.27
CA GLY A 95 -21.33 -1.70 11.07
C GLY A 95 -20.81 -2.76 10.11
N VAL A 96 -19.50 -2.85 9.89
CA VAL A 96 -18.92 -3.97 9.14
C VAL A 96 -19.21 -5.28 9.89
N PRO A 97 -19.80 -6.29 9.25
CA PRO A 97 -20.20 -7.52 9.94
C PRO A 97 -19.01 -8.23 10.61
N ALA A 98 -19.26 -8.80 11.78
CA ALA A 98 -18.26 -9.57 12.50
C ALA A 98 -17.66 -10.68 11.63
N GLY A 99 -16.35 -10.85 11.67
CA GLY A 99 -15.61 -11.83 10.86
C GLY A 99 -15.22 -11.37 9.45
N VAL A 100 -15.76 -10.26 8.94
CA VAL A 100 -15.34 -9.69 7.63
C VAL A 100 -13.94 -9.09 7.73
N PHE A 101 -13.67 -8.33 8.79
CA PHE A 101 -12.34 -7.80 9.10
C PHE A 101 -11.85 -8.37 10.43
N ASN A 102 -10.66 -8.93 10.43
CA ASN A 102 -10.03 -9.51 11.62
C ASN A 102 -8.61 -8.94 11.77
N LEU A 103 -8.25 -8.54 12.98
CA LEU A 103 -6.93 -7.99 13.29
C LEU A 103 -6.13 -8.96 14.17
N VAL A 104 -4.90 -9.25 13.75
CA VAL A 104 -3.94 -10.03 14.54
C VAL A 104 -2.64 -9.25 14.69
N ASN A 105 -2.17 -9.11 15.92
CA ASN A 105 -0.89 -8.48 16.20
C ASN A 105 0.20 -9.53 16.40
N GLY A 106 1.44 -9.17 16.10
CA GLY A 106 2.62 -10.01 16.28
C GLY A 106 3.72 -9.67 15.28
N ASP A 107 4.83 -10.35 15.40
CA ASP A 107 6.00 -10.15 14.55
C ASP A 107 5.86 -10.80 13.15
N GLY A 108 6.78 -10.44 12.28
CA GLY A 108 6.82 -10.98 10.92
C GLY A 108 7.16 -12.47 10.88
N PRO A 109 8.23 -12.92 11.57
CA PRO A 109 8.67 -14.32 11.55
C PRO A 109 7.66 -15.32 12.11
N THR A 110 6.84 -14.93 13.07
CA THR A 110 5.83 -15.81 13.69
C THR A 110 4.47 -15.64 13.03
N VAL A 111 3.82 -14.51 13.29
CA VAL A 111 2.43 -14.28 12.82
C VAL A 111 2.37 -14.04 11.32
N GLY A 112 3.31 -13.25 10.77
CA GLY A 112 3.38 -13.01 9.33
C GLY A 112 3.64 -14.29 8.53
N ALA A 113 4.54 -15.15 9.00
CA ALA A 113 4.83 -16.43 8.36
C ALA A 113 3.63 -17.39 8.46
N ALA A 114 2.98 -17.50 9.64
CA ALA A 114 1.79 -18.31 9.84
C ALA A 114 0.64 -17.88 8.91
N LEU A 115 0.36 -16.56 8.82
CA LEU A 115 -0.66 -16.02 7.94
C LEU A 115 -0.35 -16.34 6.46
N SER A 116 0.91 -16.19 6.06
CA SER A 116 1.33 -16.39 4.67
C SER A 116 1.22 -17.85 4.22
N SER A 117 1.46 -18.80 5.13
CA SER A 117 1.39 -20.25 4.85
C SER A 117 0.03 -20.88 5.14
N HIS A 118 -0.92 -20.14 5.73
CA HIS A 118 -2.19 -20.71 6.20
C HIS A 118 -3.00 -21.26 5.02
N PRO A 119 -3.48 -22.52 5.08
CA PRO A 119 -4.20 -23.14 3.97
C PRO A 119 -5.54 -22.46 3.63
N ASP A 120 -6.21 -21.89 4.63
CA ASP A 120 -7.51 -21.22 4.47
C ASP A 120 -7.39 -19.74 4.09
N VAL A 121 -6.21 -19.26 3.76
CA VAL A 121 -5.99 -17.93 3.17
C VAL A 121 -5.83 -18.10 1.66
N ASP A 122 -6.68 -17.44 0.89
CA ASP A 122 -6.74 -17.57 -0.56
C ASP A 122 -5.80 -16.60 -1.30
N MET A 123 -5.52 -15.45 -0.68
CA MET A 123 -4.68 -14.41 -1.26
C MET A 123 -3.87 -13.70 -0.18
N MET A 124 -2.61 -13.39 -0.49
CA MET A 124 -1.77 -12.51 0.33
C MET A 124 -1.56 -11.17 -0.35
N SER A 125 -1.65 -10.07 0.42
CA SER A 125 -1.17 -8.76 0.00
C SER A 125 -0.19 -8.21 1.04
N PHE A 126 1.06 -8.10 0.63
CA PHE A 126 2.19 -7.71 1.45
C PHE A 126 2.73 -6.33 1.03
N THR A 127 3.00 -5.46 1.99
CA THR A 127 3.80 -4.25 1.78
C THR A 127 4.91 -4.21 2.81
N GLY A 128 6.16 -4.09 2.35
CA GLY A 128 7.32 -4.03 3.24
C GLY A 128 8.66 -4.19 2.51
N SER A 129 9.65 -4.76 3.18
CA SER A 129 10.98 -4.97 2.59
C SER A 129 10.98 -6.10 1.56
N THR A 130 11.86 -5.99 0.54
CA THR A 130 12.05 -7.05 -0.47
C THR A 130 12.38 -8.40 0.17
N ARG A 131 13.23 -8.42 1.21
CA ARG A 131 13.57 -9.64 1.93
C ARG A 131 12.33 -10.32 2.53
N ALA A 132 11.48 -9.58 3.23
CA ALA A 132 10.27 -10.13 3.80
C ALA A 132 9.23 -10.52 2.73
N GLY A 133 9.13 -9.78 1.64
CA GLY A 133 8.27 -10.13 0.50
C GLY A 133 8.64 -11.47 -0.15
N VAL A 134 9.94 -11.74 -0.28
CA VAL A 134 10.44 -13.05 -0.76
C VAL A 134 10.00 -14.18 0.18
N GLU A 135 10.10 -14.00 1.49
CA GLU A 135 9.67 -15.02 2.46
C GLU A 135 8.15 -15.24 2.44
N VAL A 136 7.36 -14.16 2.31
CA VAL A 136 5.90 -14.27 2.13
C VAL A 136 5.55 -15.06 0.87
N ALA A 137 6.20 -14.77 -0.26
CA ALA A 137 5.96 -15.48 -1.52
C ALA A 137 6.33 -16.97 -1.42
N LYS A 138 7.45 -17.29 -0.79
CA LYS A 138 7.85 -18.69 -0.54
C LYS A 138 6.88 -19.43 0.36
N ALA A 139 6.42 -18.79 1.45
CA ALA A 139 5.48 -19.39 2.38
C ALA A 139 4.09 -19.62 1.75
N ALA A 140 3.68 -18.77 0.82
CA ALA A 140 2.42 -18.88 0.09
C ALA A 140 2.43 -19.91 -1.04
N ALA A 141 3.60 -20.21 -1.59
CA ALA A 141 3.75 -21.05 -2.79
C ALA A 141 3.14 -22.48 -2.66
N PRO A 142 3.26 -23.21 -1.54
CA PRO A 142 2.70 -24.57 -1.40
C PRO A 142 1.18 -24.66 -1.65
N THR A 143 0.44 -23.60 -1.40
CA THR A 143 -1.02 -23.54 -1.62
C THR A 143 -1.40 -22.81 -2.92
N VAL A 144 -0.43 -22.40 -3.71
CA VAL A 144 -0.61 -21.70 -5.01
C VAL A 144 -1.46 -20.43 -4.87
N LYS A 145 -1.54 -19.84 -3.67
CA LYS A 145 -2.33 -18.62 -3.46
C LYS A 145 -1.69 -17.42 -4.16
N ARG A 146 -2.51 -16.49 -4.61
CA ARG A 146 -2.04 -15.24 -5.20
C ARG A 146 -1.31 -14.39 -4.16
N VAL A 147 -0.17 -13.81 -4.55
CA VAL A 147 0.59 -12.88 -3.71
C VAL A 147 0.78 -11.56 -4.44
N ALA A 148 0.17 -10.48 -3.93
CA ALA A 148 0.43 -9.12 -4.35
C ALA A 148 1.49 -8.49 -3.44
N GLN A 149 2.49 -7.84 -4.02
CA GLN A 149 3.63 -7.29 -3.28
C GLN A 149 3.88 -5.83 -3.64
N GLU A 150 3.98 -4.99 -2.60
CA GLU A 150 4.48 -3.64 -2.67
C GLU A 150 5.77 -3.57 -1.86
N LEU A 151 6.89 -3.29 -2.51
CA LEU A 151 8.22 -3.43 -1.93
C LEU A 151 8.97 -2.10 -1.92
N GLY A 152 10.14 -2.09 -1.31
CA GLY A 152 11.03 -0.94 -1.31
C GLY A 152 11.61 -0.65 -2.69
N GLY A 153 12.05 0.58 -2.89
CA GLY A 153 12.61 1.02 -4.16
C GLY A 153 13.60 2.15 -4.02
N LYS A 154 14.16 2.52 -5.17
CA LYS A 154 15.00 3.71 -5.41
C LYS A 154 14.44 4.41 -6.64
N SER A 155 13.34 5.13 -6.48
CA SER A 155 12.62 5.74 -7.60
C SER A 155 13.46 6.79 -8.33
N ALA A 156 13.34 6.79 -9.64
CA ALA A 156 13.97 7.81 -10.46
C ALA A 156 13.11 9.09 -10.46
N ASN A 157 13.77 10.23 -10.37
CA ASN A 157 13.23 11.55 -10.61
C ASN A 157 13.97 12.15 -11.81
N ILE A 158 13.29 12.33 -12.92
CA ILE A 158 13.91 12.73 -14.18
C ILE A 158 13.55 14.19 -14.45
N ILE A 159 14.57 15.06 -14.41
CA ILE A 159 14.44 16.48 -14.73
C ILE A 159 14.86 16.71 -16.18
N LEU A 160 13.95 17.16 -17.00
CA LEU A 160 14.20 17.43 -18.44
C LEU A 160 14.87 18.77 -18.65
N ASP A 161 15.45 18.96 -19.84
CA ASP A 161 16.19 20.20 -20.21
C ASP A 161 15.35 21.47 -20.13
N ASP A 162 14.06 21.37 -20.44
CA ASP A 162 13.10 22.48 -20.48
C ASP A 162 12.41 22.74 -19.12
N ALA A 163 12.75 22.00 -18.08
CA ALA A 163 12.19 22.19 -16.75
C ALA A 163 12.70 23.49 -16.09
N ASP A 164 11.83 24.11 -15.27
CA ASP A 164 12.26 25.12 -14.29
C ASP A 164 13.06 24.42 -13.18
N PHE A 165 14.39 24.41 -13.31
CA PHE A 165 15.31 23.70 -12.42
C PHE A 165 15.18 24.13 -10.96
N ALA A 166 15.11 25.43 -10.70
CA ALA A 166 15.04 25.95 -9.35
C ALA A 166 13.78 25.43 -8.65
N LYS A 167 12.65 25.50 -9.32
CA LYS A 167 11.36 25.07 -8.79
C LYS A 167 11.27 23.54 -8.68
N ALA A 168 11.67 22.81 -9.73
CA ALA A 168 11.54 21.36 -9.80
C ALA A 168 12.45 20.68 -8.75
N ILE A 169 13.73 21.07 -8.71
CA ILE A 169 14.70 20.44 -7.82
C ILE A 169 14.38 20.74 -6.36
N SER A 170 14.08 22.01 -6.00
CA SER A 170 13.73 22.37 -4.63
C SER A 170 12.49 21.62 -4.13
N ARG A 171 11.42 21.56 -4.95
CA ARG A 171 10.21 20.78 -4.63
C ARG A 171 10.52 19.29 -4.44
N ASP A 172 11.35 18.74 -5.30
CA ASP A 172 11.60 17.30 -5.34
C ASP A 172 12.56 16.87 -4.23
N VAL A 173 13.52 17.72 -3.84
CA VAL A 173 14.33 17.51 -2.61
C VAL A 173 13.43 17.56 -1.37
N PHE A 174 12.52 18.53 -1.28
CA PHE A 174 11.55 18.57 -0.18
C PHE A 174 10.66 17.32 -0.15
N GLY A 175 10.17 16.88 -1.31
CA GLY A 175 9.38 15.65 -1.45
C GLY A 175 10.16 14.39 -1.01
N LEU A 176 11.44 14.32 -1.35
CA LEU A 176 12.31 13.23 -0.95
C LEU A 176 12.44 13.08 0.57
N VAL A 177 12.58 14.20 1.30
CA VAL A 177 12.76 14.16 2.77
C VAL A 177 11.46 14.07 3.55
N THR A 178 10.31 14.09 2.88
CA THR A 178 9.01 13.86 3.51
C THR A 178 9.02 12.54 4.25
N ASN A 179 8.45 12.50 5.46
CA ASN A 179 8.50 11.35 6.37
C ASN A 179 9.95 10.87 6.63
N SER A 180 10.93 11.78 6.65
CA SER A 180 12.37 11.47 6.79
C SER A 180 12.90 10.55 5.69
N GLY A 181 12.33 10.62 4.48
CA GLY A 181 12.68 9.75 3.36
C GLY A 181 12.18 8.30 3.48
N GLN A 182 11.37 8.00 4.48
CA GLN A 182 10.87 6.65 4.76
C GLN A 182 9.64 6.32 3.90
N SER A 183 9.82 6.32 2.58
CA SER A 183 8.76 6.02 1.62
C SER A 183 9.28 5.15 0.49
N CYS A 184 8.52 4.12 0.13
CA CYS A 184 8.88 3.17 -0.92
C CYS A 184 9.03 3.83 -2.30
N ASN A 185 8.29 4.91 -2.55
CA ASN A 185 8.30 5.70 -3.78
C ASN A 185 9.14 6.97 -3.70
N ALA A 186 9.92 7.19 -2.63
CA ALA A 186 10.76 8.37 -2.50
C ALA A 186 11.68 8.53 -3.73
N PRO A 187 11.72 9.71 -4.38
CA PRO A 187 12.47 9.95 -5.61
C PRO A 187 13.97 10.13 -5.32
N THR A 188 14.63 9.05 -4.86
CA THR A 188 15.99 9.05 -4.30
C THR A 188 17.10 9.15 -5.32
N ARG A 189 16.79 9.06 -6.62
CA ARG A 189 17.75 9.20 -7.72
C ARG A 189 17.29 10.30 -8.66
N MET A 190 17.86 11.50 -8.50
CA MET A 190 17.59 12.59 -9.41
C MET A 190 18.50 12.49 -10.64
N LEU A 191 17.90 12.32 -11.80
CA LEU A 191 18.56 12.25 -13.09
C LEU A 191 18.38 13.61 -13.78
N VAL A 192 19.49 14.27 -14.08
CA VAL A 192 19.52 15.59 -14.70
C VAL A 192 20.43 15.56 -15.94
N PRO A 193 20.26 16.47 -16.92
CA PRO A 193 21.19 16.60 -18.01
C PRO A 193 22.61 16.85 -17.52
N ASN A 194 23.60 16.15 -18.11
CA ASN A 194 25.00 16.27 -17.70
C ASN A 194 25.53 17.71 -17.70
N ALA A 195 25.08 18.52 -18.69
CA ALA A 195 25.52 19.93 -18.80
C ALA A 195 24.99 20.82 -17.64
N ARG A 196 23.99 20.37 -16.88
CA ARG A 196 23.37 21.12 -15.78
C ARG A 196 23.57 20.48 -14.42
N MET A 197 24.47 19.51 -14.30
CA MET A 197 24.69 18.76 -13.04
C MET A 197 25.12 19.67 -11.89
N ASP A 198 26.06 20.60 -12.15
CA ASP A 198 26.58 21.53 -11.11
C ASP A 198 25.47 22.49 -10.63
N GLU A 199 24.64 22.99 -11.56
CA GLU A 199 23.49 23.82 -11.24
C GLU A 199 22.49 23.06 -10.36
N ALA A 200 22.17 21.83 -10.74
CA ALA A 200 21.25 20.99 -9.99
C ALA A 200 21.79 20.69 -8.58
N ALA A 201 23.07 20.40 -8.45
CA ALA A 201 23.72 20.15 -7.15
C ALA A 201 23.70 21.39 -6.25
N ALA A 202 23.92 22.59 -6.81
CA ALA A 202 23.86 23.84 -6.08
C ALA A 202 22.44 24.13 -5.53
N ILE A 203 21.42 23.93 -6.36
CA ILE A 203 20.01 24.13 -5.95
C ILE A 203 19.62 23.09 -4.87
N ALA A 204 19.99 21.82 -5.06
CA ALA A 204 19.65 20.76 -4.12
C ALA A 204 20.30 20.94 -2.73
N LYS A 205 21.41 21.68 -2.65
CA LYS A 205 22.15 21.97 -1.41
C LYS A 205 21.60 23.18 -0.65
N ALA A 206 20.95 24.12 -1.33
CA ALA A 206 20.42 25.36 -0.75
C ALA A 206 19.18 25.11 0.07
#